data_8c81ab92f5796795be3287896ec0d1c9
#
_entry.id   8c81ab92f5796795be3287896ec0d1c9
#
_cell.length_a   1.000
_cell.length_b   1.000
_cell.length_c   1.000
_cell.angle_alpha   90.00
_cell.angle_beta   90.00
_cell.angle_gamma   90.00
#
_symmetry.space_group_name_H-M   'P 1'
#
loop_
_entity.id
_entity.type
_entity.pdbx_description
1 polymer ?
#
loop_
_entity_poly.entity_id
_entity_poly.type
_entity_poly.pdbx_seq_one_letter_code
_entity_poly.pdbx_strand_id
1 'polypeptide(L)'
;MLDIELAPFETHMTDELVAMWRQSFEHGVGVVDPNPIAAQTEYFFTQVLPQHSVTVALRGGRLLGFAAYTRESVSQLHVRVGHLRQGLGSLLMDLMKQQSSGSLWLYTFARNAHARRFYEKHGFAIIAEGFEPTWQLADVKYEWRGDAAGEPPDTGST
;
A
#
# COMPACT_ATOMS: atom_id res chain seq x y z
N MET A 1 0.70 -2.21 -23.87
CA MET A 1 -0.27 -1.37 -23.17
C MET A 1 -0.90 -2.11 -22.03
N LEU A 2 -1.11 -1.44 -20.93
CA LEU A 2 -1.76 -2.02 -19.76
C LEU A 2 -3.26 -1.83 -19.88
N ASP A 3 -4.00 -2.94 -19.87
CA ASP A 3 -5.45 -2.88 -19.81
C ASP A 3 -5.88 -3.05 -18.37
N ILE A 4 -5.39 -2.13 -17.52
CA ILE A 4 -5.63 -2.21 -16.09
C ILE A 4 -6.87 -1.41 -15.74
N GLU A 5 -7.77 -2.05 -15.02
CA GLU A 5 -8.94 -1.40 -14.46
C GLU A 5 -8.74 -1.26 -12.96
N LEU A 6 -8.92 -0.03 -12.43
CA LEU A 6 -8.96 0.20 -10.99
C LEU A 6 -10.42 0.19 -10.57
N ALA A 7 -10.75 -0.62 -9.59
CA ALA A 7 -12.14 -0.83 -9.18
C ALA A 7 -12.22 -1.00 -7.66
N PRO A 8 -13.37 -0.72 -7.05
CA PRO A 8 -13.53 -1.01 -5.63
C PRO A 8 -13.53 -2.50 -5.38
N PHE A 9 -13.05 -2.88 -4.20
CA PHE A 9 -13.08 -4.27 -3.76
C PHE A 9 -14.51 -4.77 -3.67
N GLU A 10 -14.72 -6.02 -4.10
CA GLU A 10 -16.01 -6.70 -3.93
C GLU A 10 -15.76 -8.06 -3.27
N THR A 11 -16.76 -8.52 -2.52
CA THR A 11 -16.61 -9.72 -1.67
C THR A 11 -16.13 -10.95 -2.43
N HIS A 12 -16.54 -11.11 -3.69
CA HIS A 12 -16.11 -12.29 -4.47
C HIS A 12 -14.61 -12.29 -4.78
N MET A 13 -13.93 -11.19 -4.55
CA MET A 13 -12.49 -11.08 -4.78
C MET A 13 -11.65 -11.50 -3.57
N THR A 14 -12.29 -11.88 -2.47
CA THR A 14 -11.62 -12.07 -1.18
C THR A 14 -10.47 -13.06 -1.24
N ASP A 15 -10.73 -14.27 -1.76
CA ASP A 15 -9.72 -15.31 -1.72
C ASP A 15 -8.51 -14.94 -2.56
N GLU A 16 -8.74 -14.36 -3.72
CA GLU A 16 -7.65 -13.92 -4.60
C GLU A 16 -6.85 -12.80 -3.97
N LEU A 17 -7.52 -11.84 -3.36
CA LEU A 17 -6.85 -10.72 -2.72
C LEU A 17 -5.98 -11.20 -1.56
N VAL A 18 -6.52 -12.03 -0.67
CA VAL A 18 -5.79 -12.47 0.52
C VAL A 18 -4.59 -13.33 0.14
N ALA A 19 -4.76 -14.22 -0.85
CA ALA A 19 -3.65 -15.06 -1.31
C ALA A 19 -2.53 -14.20 -1.91
N MET A 20 -2.89 -13.22 -2.72
CA MET A 20 -1.91 -12.32 -3.34
C MET A 20 -1.22 -11.46 -2.28
N TRP A 21 -1.97 -10.96 -1.31
CA TRP A 21 -1.42 -10.18 -0.22
C TRP A 21 -0.38 -11.00 0.56
N ARG A 22 -0.72 -12.24 0.92
CA ARG A 22 0.20 -13.12 1.64
C ARG A 22 1.50 -13.31 0.86
N GLN A 23 1.41 -13.62 -0.43
CA GLN A 23 2.58 -13.84 -1.26
C GLN A 23 3.43 -12.57 -1.40
N SER A 24 2.78 -11.43 -1.59
CA SER A 24 3.48 -10.15 -1.71
C SER A 24 4.22 -9.81 -0.42
N PHE A 25 3.58 -9.99 0.72
CA PHE A 25 4.19 -9.71 2.01
C PHE A 25 5.42 -10.60 2.23
N GLU A 26 5.28 -11.90 2.01
CA GLU A 26 6.39 -12.83 2.25
C GLU A 26 7.55 -12.55 1.30
N HIS A 27 7.25 -12.24 0.05
CA HIS A 27 8.29 -11.90 -0.93
C HIS A 27 9.03 -10.63 -0.54
N GLY A 28 8.30 -9.58 -0.17
CA GLY A 28 8.89 -8.28 0.11
C GLY A 28 9.65 -8.24 1.43
N VAL A 29 9.11 -8.83 2.47
CA VAL A 29 9.72 -8.81 3.81
C VAL A 29 10.72 -9.95 3.98
N GLY A 30 10.54 -11.03 3.26
CA GLY A 30 11.46 -12.16 3.33
C GLY A 30 11.24 -13.05 4.55
N VAL A 31 9.98 -13.16 4.99
CA VAL A 31 9.61 -14.02 6.11
C VAL A 31 8.44 -14.89 5.67
N VAL A 32 8.22 -15.98 6.39
CA VAL A 32 7.05 -16.84 6.17
C VAL A 32 6.04 -16.51 7.25
N ASP A 33 4.81 -16.24 6.84
CA ASP A 33 3.73 -15.95 7.78
C ASP A 33 3.16 -17.28 8.29
N PRO A 34 3.28 -17.57 9.60
CA PRO A 34 2.80 -18.84 10.13
C PRO A 34 1.29 -18.88 10.36
N ASN A 35 0.60 -17.75 10.22
CA ASN A 35 -0.83 -17.69 10.51
C ASN A 35 -1.64 -18.32 9.39
N PRO A 36 -2.76 -18.99 9.70
CA PRO A 36 -3.62 -19.54 8.65
C PRO A 36 -4.19 -18.44 7.77
N ILE A 37 -4.45 -18.77 6.51
CA ILE A 37 -5.08 -17.84 5.57
C ILE A 37 -6.44 -17.35 6.13
N ALA A 38 -7.17 -18.24 6.80
CA ALA A 38 -8.47 -17.85 7.38
C ALA A 38 -8.32 -16.71 8.41
N ALA A 39 -7.23 -16.72 9.17
CA ALA A 39 -6.99 -15.64 10.13
C ALA A 39 -6.71 -14.31 9.42
N GLN A 40 -5.99 -14.35 8.33
CA GLN A 40 -5.70 -13.16 7.54
C GLN A 40 -6.98 -12.63 6.88
N THR A 41 -7.84 -13.52 6.40
CA THR A 41 -9.13 -13.14 5.83
C THR A 41 -9.98 -12.45 6.88
N GLU A 42 -10.02 -13.00 8.08
CA GLU A 42 -10.78 -12.38 9.17
C GLU A 42 -10.21 -11.00 9.52
N TYR A 43 -8.89 -10.87 9.58
CA TYR A 43 -8.24 -9.60 9.84
C TYR A 43 -8.63 -8.56 8.76
N PHE A 44 -8.65 -8.99 7.51
CA PHE A 44 -9.05 -8.11 6.42
C PHE A 44 -10.47 -7.57 6.64
N PHE A 45 -11.40 -8.44 6.96
CA PHE A 45 -12.80 -8.03 7.12
C PHE A 45 -13.07 -7.26 8.41
N THR A 46 -12.29 -7.49 9.47
CA THR A 46 -12.55 -6.84 10.76
C THR A 46 -11.69 -5.61 11.00
N GLN A 47 -10.48 -5.54 10.42
CA GLN A 47 -9.54 -4.47 10.73
C GLN A 47 -9.17 -3.61 9.52
N VAL A 48 -9.24 -4.15 8.31
CA VAL A 48 -8.82 -3.39 7.13
C VAL A 48 -10.02 -2.77 6.44
N LEU A 49 -10.93 -3.59 5.98
CA LEU A 49 -12.05 -3.14 5.15
C LEU A 49 -12.95 -2.12 5.84
N PRO A 50 -13.30 -2.26 7.13
CA PRO A 50 -14.21 -1.29 7.76
C PRO A 50 -13.62 0.10 7.94
N GLN A 51 -12.28 0.22 7.95
CA GLN A 51 -11.62 1.48 8.28
C GLN A 51 -10.92 2.13 7.08
N HIS A 52 -10.98 1.50 5.91
CA HIS A 52 -10.22 1.97 4.75
C HIS A 52 -11.04 1.84 3.49
N SER A 53 -10.70 2.67 2.50
CA SER A 53 -11.10 2.40 1.12
C SER A 53 -10.20 1.30 0.59
N VAL A 54 -10.75 0.34 -0.16
CA VAL A 54 -9.96 -0.73 -0.76
C VAL A 54 -10.20 -0.71 -2.26
N THR A 55 -9.15 -0.46 -3.02
CA THR A 55 -9.18 -0.42 -4.47
C THR A 55 -8.30 -1.54 -5.02
N VAL A 56 -8.81 -2.23 -6.03
CA VAL A 56 -8.09 -3.33 -6.67
C VAL A 56 -7.68 -2.93 -8.08
N ALA A 57 -6.58 -3.52 -8.55
CA ALA A 57 -6.12 -3.37 -9.93
C ALA A 57 -6.36 -4.70 -10.64
N LEU A 58 -7.15 -4.65 -11.70
CA LEU A 58 -7.59 -5.85 -12.42
C LEU A 58 -7.11 -5.80 -13.86
N ARG A 59 -6.78 -6.97 -14.40
CA ARG A 59 -6.58 -7.15 -15.84
C ARG A 59 -7.38 -8.37 -16.26
N GLY A 60 -8.40 -8.15 -17.12
CA GLY A 60 -9.23 -9.24 -17.57
C GLY A 60 -9.91 -9.97 -16.41
N GLY A 61 -10.29 -9.23 -15.37
CA GLY A 61 -10.92 -9.82 -14.19
C GLY A 61 -9.96 -10.42 -13.18
N ARG A 62 -8.67 -10.52 -13.51
CA ARG A 62 -7.69 -11.07 -12.59
C ARG A 62 -7.12 -9.98 -11.70
N LEU A 63 -7.07 -10.23 -10.41
CA LEU A 63 -6.57 -9.27 -9.44
C LEU A 63 -5.04 -9.27 -9.45
N LEU A 64 -4.44 -8.14 -9.80
CA LEU A 64 -2.98 -8.00 -9.89
C LEU A 64 -2.40 -7.13 -8.78
N GLY A 65 -3.23 -6.39 -8.07
CA GLY A 65 -2.76 -5.56 -6.96
C GLY A 65 -3.92 -4.98 -6.19
N PHE A 66 -3.63 -4.45 -5.00
CA PHE A 66 -4.66 -3.72 -4.26
C PHE A 66 -4.01 -2.71 -3.32
N ALA A 67 -4.81 -1.73 -2.92
CA ALA A 67 -4.43 -0.75 -1.91
C ALA A 67 -5.56 -0.59 -0.92
N ALA A 68 -5.21 -0.46 0.36
CA ALA A 68 -6.14 -0.10 1.43
C ALA A 68 -5.64 1.19 2.06
N TYR A 69 -6.48 2.21 2.11
CA TYR A 69 -6.00 3.55 2.42
C TYR A 69 -7.12 4.44 2.96
N THR A 70 -6.70 5.56 3.55
CA THR A 70 -7.59 6.65 3.93
C THR A 70 -7.13 7.90 3.19
N ARG A 71 -7.74 9.04 3.48
CA ARG A 71 -7.26 10.29 2.89
C ARG A 71 -5.92 10.75 3.46
N GLU A 72 -5.47 10.15 4.57
CA GLU A 72 -4.22 10.54 5.25
C GLU A 72 -3.18 9.45 5.27
N SER A 73 -3.53 8.20 4.97
CA SER A 73 -2.59 7.10 5.20
C SER A 73 -2.76 5.96 4.20
N VAL A 74 -1.69 5.21 4.02
CA VAL A 74 -1.70 3.96 3.25
C VAL A 74 -1.49 2.81 4.23
N SER A 75 -2.50 1.96 4.35
CA SER A 75 -2.42 0.79 5.23
C SER A 75 -1.79 -0.39 4.51
N GLN A 76 -2.21 -0.64 3.28
CA GLN A 76 -1.71 -1.77 2.49
C GLN A 76 -1.53 -1.34 1.04
N LEU A 77 -0.45 -1.80 0.44
CA LEU A 77 -0.22 -1.65 -1.00
C LEU A 77 0.57 -2.86 -1.46
N HIS A 78 -0.05 -3.68 -2.27
CA HIS A 78 0.55 -4.93 -2.72
C HIS A 78 0.31 -5.15 -4.20
N VAL A 79 1.30 -5.72 -4.87
CA VAL A 79 1.25 -6.09 -6.29
C VAL A 79 1.60 -7.57 -6.38
N ARG A 80 0.89 -8.30 -7.23
CA ARG A 80 1.12 -9.73 -7.41
C ARG A 80 2.57 -10.00 -7.80
N VAL A 81 3.20 -10.94 -7.10
CA VAL A 81 4.53 -11.39 -7.44
C VAL A 81 4.50 -11.93 -8.87
N GLY A 82 5.49 -11.56 -9.68
CA GLY A 82 5.49 -11.88 -11.10
C GLY A 82 4.97 -10.74 -11.97
N HIS A 83 4.31 -9.75 -11.37
CA HIS A 83 3.82 -8.57 -12.09
C HIS A 83 4.42 -7.29 -11.54
N LEU A 84 5.53 -7.40 -10.82
CA LEU A 84 6.25 -6.24 -10.30
C LEU A 84 6.87 -5.46 -11.47
N ARG A 85 7.06 -4.16 -11.28
CA ARG A 85 7.70 -3.27 -12.26
C ARG A 85 6.88 -3.10 -13.53
N GLN A 86 5.58 -3.32 -13.47
CA GLN A 86 4.69 -3.09 -14.60
C GLN A 86 3.84 -1.84 -14.41
N GLY A 87 4.16 -1.01 -13.41
CA GLY A 87 3.44 0.23 -13.18
C GLY A 87 2.17 0.10 -12.36
N LEU A 88 1.86 -1.10 -11.86
CA LEU A 88 0.63 -1.33 -11.09
C LEU A 88 0.65 -0.56 -9.77
N GLY A 89 1.77 -0.64 -9.05
CA GLY A 89 1.91 0.10 -7.80
C GLY A 89 1.80 1.60 -8.00
N SER A 90 2.37 2.10 -9.10
CA SER A 90 2.31 3.53 -9.41
C SER A 90 0.89 3.98 -9.73
N LEU A 91 0.11 3.17 -10.45
CA LEU A 91 -1.29 3.49 -10.70
C LEU A 91 -2.07 3.61 -9.40
N LEU A 92 -1.89 2.66 -8.49
CA LEU A 92 -2.57 2.69 -7.20
C LEU A 92 -2.09 3.87 -6.36
N MET A 93 -0.79 4.15 -6.36
CA MET A 93 -0.25 5.27 -5.59
C MET A 93 -0.78 6.61 -6.13
N ASP A 94 -0.85 6.77 -7.45
CA ASP A 94 -1.39 7.99 -8.03
C ASP A 94 -2.84 8.20 -7.62
N LEU A 95 -3.64 7.15 -7.60
CA LEU A 95 -5.01 7.23 -7.13
C LEU A 95 -5.07 7.69 -5.66
N MET A 96 -4.25 7.08 -4.80
CA MET A 96 -4.24 7.43 -3.39
C MET A 96 -3.83 8.88 -3.17
N LYS A 97 -2.84 9.37 -3.93
CA LYS A 97 -2.43 10.76 -3.84
C LYS A 97 -3.54 11.71 -4.27
N GLN A 98 -4.25 11.37 -5.35
CA GLN A 98 -5.37 12.17 -5.82
C GLN A 98 -6.48 12.29 -4.80
N GLN A 99 -6.74 11.21 -4.07
CA GLN A 99 -7.83 11.19 -3.09
C GLN A 99 -7.40 11.68 -1.71
N SER A 100 -6.10 11.96 -1.54
CA SER A 100 -5.58 12.37 -0.24
C SER A 100 -5.97 13.80 0.11
N SER A 101 -5.82 14.13 1.39
CA SER A 101 -5.99 15.49 1.88
C SER A 101 -4.77 16.37 1.64
N GLY A 102 -3.76 15.86 0.93
CA GLY A 102 -2.55 16.62 0.60
C GLY A 102 -1.30 16.00 1.15
N SER A 103 -1.41 14.99 1.98
CA SER A 103 -0.27 14.23 2.47
C SER A 103 -0.71 12.81 2.78
N LEU A 104 0.26 11.90 2.81
CA LEU A 104 0.03 10.49 3.15
C LEU A 104 1.18 10.01 4.01
N TRP A 105 0.86 9.19 5.01
CA TRP A 105 1.88 8.51 5.78
C TRP A 105 1.67 6.99 5.72
N LEU A 106 2.74 6.25 5.92
CA LEU A 106 2.69 4.79 5.94
C LEU A 106 3.85 4.22 6.73
N TYR A 107 3.71 2.95 7.11
CA TYR A 107 4.81 2.17 7.69
C TYR A 107 5.23 1.09 6.72
N THR A 108 6.52 0.77 6.70
CA THR A 108 7.02 -0.40 6.00
C THR A 108 8.20 -0.96 6.79
N PHE A 109 8.47 -2.25 6.62
CA PHE A 109 9.61 -2.86 7.33
C PHE A 109 10.91 -2.37 6.72
N ALA A 110 11.88 -2.06 7.59
CA ALA A 110 13.16 -1.53 7.14
C ALA A 110 13.87 -2.46 6.16
N ARG A 111 13.69 -3.76 6.32
CA ARG A 111 14.35 -4.74 5.46
C ARG A 111 13.67 -4.92 4.10
N ASN A 112 12.48 -4.37 3.90
CA ASN A 112 11.79 -4.47 2.61
C ASN A 112 12.34 -3.42 1.66
N ALA A 113 13.51 -3.72 1.07
CA ALA A 113 14.23 -2.77 0.25
C ALA A 113 13.46 -2.36 -1.00
N HIS A 114 12.72 -3.29 -1.60
CA HIS A 114 11.93 -3.01 -2.79
C HIS A 114 10.83 -1.98 -2.48
N ALA A 115 10.11 -2.16 -1.39
CA ALA A 115 9.06 -1.23 -1.00
C ALA A 115 9.64 0.13 -0.67
N ARG A 116 10.77 0.17 0.04
CA ARG A 116 11.39 1.44 0.39
C ARG A 116 11.80 2.23 -0.84
N ARG A 117 12.42 1.56 -1.84
CA ARG A 117 12.79 2.24 -3.09
C ARG A 117 11.55 2.76 -3.81
N PHE A 118 10.48 1.98 -3.81
CA PHE A 118 9.22 2.40 -4.44
C PHE A 118 8.67 3.66 -3.77
N TYR A 119 8.59 3.68 -2.45
CA TYR A 119 8.04 4.85 -1.76
C TYR A 119 8.93 6.07 -1.94
N GLU A 120 10.25 5.90 -1.86
CA GLU A 120 11.17 7.03 -2.07
C GLU A 120 11.07 7.58 -3.48
N LYS A 121 10.92 6.71 -4.47
CA LYS A 121 10.70 7.15 -5.84
C LYS A 121 9.42 7.97 -5.98
N HIS A 122 8.42 7.69 -5.18
CA HIS A 122 7.14 8.40 -5.21
C HIS A 122 7.12 9.61 -4.28
N GLY A 123 8.25 10.04 -3.78
CA GLY A 123 8.37 11.27 -3.02
C GLY A 123 8.17 11.15 -1.52
N PHE A 124 8.11 9.93 -1.01
CA PHE A 124 8.02 9.70 0.42
C PHE A 124 9.41 9.80 1.07
N ALA A 125 9.46 10.35 2.29
CA ALA A 125 10.69 10.44 3.06
C ALA A 125 10.45 9.89 4.47
N ILE A 126 11.50 9.31 5.05
CA ILE A 126 11.40 8.77 6.41
C ILE A 126 11.20 9.91 7.40
N ILE A 127 10.20 9.76 8.26
CA ILE A 127 9.95 10.71 9.35
C ILE A 127 10.12 10.08 10.73
N ALA A 128 10.21 8.76 10.82
CA ALA A 128 10.43 8.08 12.08
C ALA A 128 10.94 6.67 11.83
N GLU A 129 11.66 6.12 12.81
CA GLU A 129 12.11 4.73 12.78
C GLU A 129 11.62 4.05 14.05
N GLY A 130 11.27 2.79 13.95
CA GLY A 130 10.71 2.08 15.07
C GLY A 130 10.89 0.58 14.97
N PHE A 131 10.09 -0.14 15.73
CA PHE A 131 10.19 -1.58 15.84
C PHE A 131 8.78 -2.15 15.93
N GLU A 132 8.48 -3.13 15.09
CA GLU A 132 7.17 -3.76 15.07
C GLU A 132 7.24 -5.04 15.91
N PRO A 133 6.53 -5.10 17.04
CA PRO A 133 6.72 -6.18 18.02
C PRO A 133 6.13 -7.53 17.60
N THR A 134 5.11 -7.54 16.76
CA THR A 134 4.51 -8.81 16.33
C THR A 134 5.49 -9.63 15.52
N TRP A 135 6.19 -8.98 14.58
CA TRP A 135 7.17 -9.64 13.73
C TRP A 135 8.59 -9.49 14.27
N GLN A 136 8.78 -8.65 15.28
CA GLN A 136 10.09 -8.35 15.87
C GLN A 136 11.07 -7.85 14.81
N LEU A 137 10.61 -6.90 14.00
CA LEU A 137 11.40 -6.34 12.92
C LEU A 137 11.37 -4.81 13.01
N ALA A 138 12.50 -4.20 12.64
CA ALA A 138 12.58 -2.76 12.53
C ALA A 138 11.63 -2.26 11.44
N ASP A 139 10.95 -1.15 11.69
CA ASP A 139 10.10 -0.53 10.69
C ASP A 139 10.47 0.94 10.54
N VAL A 140 9.97 1.55 9.48
CA VAL A 140 10.15 2.98 9.21
C VAL A 140 8.80 3.57 8.86
N LYS A 141 8.62 4.83 9.28
CA LYS A 141 7.44 5.60 8.90
C LYS A 141 7.84 6.59 7.83
N TYR A 142 7.11 6.57 6.73
CA TYR A 142 7.30 7.46 5.60
C TYR A 142 6.17 8.46 5.52
N GLU A 143 6.47 9.64 4.98
CA GLU A 143 5.47 10.64 4.69
C GLU A 143 5.72 11.25 3.33
N TRP A 144 4.63 11.48 2.60
CA TRP A 144 4.62 12.24 1.37
C TRP A 144 3.75 13.47 1.56
N ARG A 145 4.22 14.63 1.08
CA ARG A 145 3.41 15.85 1.03
C ARG A 145 3.28 16.29 -0.40
N GLY A 146 2.06 16.63 -0.81
CA GLY A 146 1.81 17.05 -2.17
C GLY A 146 2.41 18.43 -2.45
N ASP A 147 2.76 18.67 -3.70
CA ASP A 147 3.34 19.95 -4.12
C ASP A 147 2.39 21.10 -3.87
N ALA A 148 1.14 20.86 -4.14
CA ALA A 148 0.13 21.88 -3.94
C ALA A 148 0.12 22.33 -2.49
N ALA A 149 0.47 21.42 -1.63
CA ALA A 149 0.63 21.76 -0.23
C ALA A 149 1.89 22.58 -0.03
N GLY A 150 2.76 22.48 -0.97
CA GLY A 150 4.01 23.21 -0.91
C GLY A 150 3.84 24.66 -1.23
N GLU A 151 3.46 24.84 -1.39
CA GLU A 151 3.56 25.81 -1.51
C GLU A 151 3.43 26.81 -1.17
N PRO A 152 3.54 26.88 -0.86
CA PRO A 152 3.40 27.74 -0.58
C PRO A 152 3.59 28.59 -0.21
N PRO A 153 3.58 28.76 -0.14
CA PRO A 153 3.55 29.48 0.20
C PRO A 153 3.80 30.32 0.59
N ASP A 154 3.77 30.22 0.58
CA ASP A 154 3.80 30.96 0.84
C ASP A 154 3.87 31.63 1.18
N THR A 155 3.73 31.51 1.16
CA THR A 155 3.52 32.01 1.37
C THR A 155 3.68 32.77 1.84
N GLY A 156 3.70 32.74 1.92
CA GLY A 156 3.61 33.36 2.17
C GLY A 156 3.84 34.07 2.61
N SER A 157 3.73 34.05 2.49
CA SER A 157 3.68 34.71 2.72
C SER A 157 3.76 35.41 3.04
N THR A 158 3.73 35.41 3.08
CA THR A 158 3.60 35.99 3.20
C THR A 158 3.53 36.46 3.31
#